data_d80e8fadacc7a3533111248da1b717de
#
_entry.id   d80e8fadacc7a3533111248da1b717de
#
_cell.length_a   1.000
_cell.length_b   1.000
_cell.length_c   1.000
_cell.angle_alpha   90.00
_cell.angle_beta   90.00
_cell.angle_gamma   90.00
#
_symmetry.space_group_name_H-M   'P 1'
#
loop_
_entity.id
_entity.type
_entity.pdbx_description
1 polymer ?
#
loop_
_entity_poly.entity_id
_entity_poly.type
_entity_poly.pdbx_seq_one_letter_code
_entity_poly.pdbx_strand_id
1 'polypeptide(L)'
;MTLQIMGGEPVVIRTTDGTDLQGVLYVPNGHYRRAVLVSGGLGIPQRFYTPFASWLALRGNLVLTFDLRGMGASRRPEHRRSLRGLDADMLTWARKDFPAAVQTLLEMAGSKSISLIGHSLGVHHAAMTDADTQAHIDTVVPVAAGSGYWRDWAGPSRMLAPLMLHLAAPLLTS
;
A
#
# COMPACT_ATOMS: atom_id res chain seq x y z
N MET A 1 8.60 -0.41 -27.89
CA MET A 1 9.11 -1.37 -26.87
C MET A 1 7.89 -1.86 -26.09
N THR A 2 7.43 -3.09 -26.40
CA THR A 2 6.26 -3.66 -25.74
C THR A 2 6.67 -4.04 -24.31
N LEU A 3 6.00 -3.47 -23.30
CA LEU A 3 6.17 -3.88 -21.91
C LEU A 3 5.68 -5.33 -21.79
N GLN A 4 6.58 -6.25 -21.54
CA GLN A 4 6.22 -7.63 -21.20
C GLN A 4 5.68 -7.62 -19.77
N ILE A 5 4.37 -7.86 -19.61
CA ILE A 5 3.71 -7.92 -18.30
C ILE A 5 3.77 -9.37 -17.83
N MET A 6 4.46 -9.63 -16.74
CA MET A 6 4.37 -10.90 -16.01
C MET A 6 3.04 -10.95 -15.25
N GLY A 7 2.33 -12.07 -15.34
CA GLY A 7 1.20 -12.34 -14.47
C GLY A 7 1.66 -12.46 -13.02
N GLY A 8 0.92 -11.87 -12.09
CA GLY A 8 1.15 -12.07 -10.66
C GLY A 8 0.22 -13.15 -10.11
N GLU A 9 0.61 -13.76 -9.00
CA GLU A 9 -0.16 -14.78 -8.28
C GLU A 9 -1.00 -14.11 -7.19
N PRO A 10 -2.32 -14.34 -7.12
CA PRO A 10 -3.16 -13.82 -6.05
C PRO A 10 -2.71 -14.36 -4.69
N VAL A 11 -2.68 -13.49 -3.69
CA VAL A 11 -2.30 -13.83 -2.31
C VAL A 11 -3.35 -13.26 -1.35
N VAL A 12 -3.75 -14.06 -0.37
CA VAL A 12 -4.55 -13.60 0.76
C VAL A 12 -3.62 -13.24 1.90
N ILE A 13 -3.72 -12.01 2.39
CA ILE A 13 -2.94 -11.49 3.50
C ILE A 13 -3.87 -11.40 4.71
N ARG A 14 -3.58 -12.17 5.75
CA ARG A 14 -4.42 -12.18 6.96
C ARG A 14 -3.86 -11.24 8.02
N THR A 15 -4.67 -10.28 8.42
CA THR A 15 -4.32 -9.35 9.50
C THR A 15 -4.54 -10.00 10.89
N THR A 16 -3.92 -9.43 11.91
CA THR A 16 -4.04 -9.89 13.30
C THR A 16 -5.46 -9.82 13.85
N ASP A 17 -6.31 -8.96 13.30
CA ASP A 17 -7.73 -8.84 13.66
C ASP A 17 -8.66 -9.70 12.78
N GLY A 18 -8.09 -10.61 11.97
CA GLY A 18 -8.82 -11.56 11.16
C GLY A 18 -9.39 -11.00 9.85
N THR A 19 -8.98 -9.82 9.44
CA THR A 19 -9.37 -9.27 8.13
C THR A 19 -8.50 -9.89 7.03
N ASP A 20 -9.12 -10.36 5.94
CA ASP A 20 -8.42 -10.83 4.76
C ASP A 20 -8.24 -9.68 3.76
N LEU A 21 -6.99 -9.36 3.45
CA LEU A 21 -6.62 -8.43 2.40
C LEU A 21 -6.24 -9.20 1.15
N GLN A 22 -6.40 -8.58 0.00
CA GLN A 22 -6.03 -9.14 -1.29
C GLN A 22 -4.71 -8.53 -1.75
N GLY A 23 -3.75 -9.39 -2.05
CA GLY A 23 -2.46 -9.06 -2.61
C GLY A 23 -2.20 -9.77 -3.93
N VAL A 24 -1.14 -9.35 -4.61
CA VAL A 24 -0.61 -10.02 -5.79
C VAL A 24 0.91 -10.12 -5.66
N LEU A 25 1.42 -11.35 -5.73
CA LEU A 25 2.86 -11.65 -5.71
C LEU A 25 3.37 -11.79 -7.14
N TYR A 26 4.42 -11.08 -7.47
CA TYR A 26 5.13 -11.18 -8.74
C TYR A 26 6.47 -11.86 -8.50
N VAL A 27 6.61 -13.09 -9.01
CA VAL A 27 7.78 -13.93 -8.78
C VAL A 27 8.74 -13.79 -9.98
N PRO A 28 10.01 -13.45 -9.73
CA PRO A 28 11.00 -13.38 -10.81
C PRO A 28 11.41 -14.76 -11.30
N ASN A 29 11.98 -14.83 -12.49
CA ASN A 29 12.60 -16.04 -12.98
C ASN A 29 13.91 -16.32 -12.21
N GLY A 30 13.95 -17.44 -11.47
CA GLY A 30 15.11 -17.84 -10.69
C GLY A 30 15.21 -17.17 -9.31
N HIS A 31 16.42 -17.06 -8.77
CA HIS A 31 16.65 -16.45 -7.46
C HIS A 31 16.35 -14.95 -7.50
N TYR A 32 15.62 -14.45 -6.50
CA TYR A 32 15.38 -13.02 -6.37
C TYR A 32 16.54 -12.29 -5.65
N ARG A 33 16.71 -11.00 -5.98
CA ARG A 33 17.74 -10.13 -5.39
C ARG A 33 17.23 -9.41 -4.15
N ARG A 34 15.97 -9.00 -4.17
CA ARG A 34 15.29 -8.27 -3.09
C ARG A 34 13.83 -8.68 -3.01
N ALA A 35 13.30 -8.68 -1.80
CA ALA A 35 11.87 -8.70 -1.55
C ALA A 35 11.38 -7.25 -1.47
N VAL A 36 10.41 -6.88 -2.30
CA VAL A 36 9.92 -5.50 -2.45
C VAL A 36 8.43 -5.45 -2.16
N LEU A 37 8.04 -4.67 -1.15
CA LEU A 37 6.64 -4.35 -0.90
C LEU A 37 6.28 -3.04 -1.60
N VAL A 38 5.23 -3.03 -2.40
CA VAL A 38 4.66 -1.81 -2.98
C VAL A 38 3.42 -1.43 -2.20
N SER A 39 3.51 -0.35 -1.41
CA SER A 39 2.39 0.20 -0.65
C SER A 39 1.77 1.37 -1.41
N GLY A 40 0.51 1.24 -1.77
CA GLY A 40 -0.20 2.16 -2.65
C GLY A 40 -0.65 3.46 -1.99
N GLY A 41 -0.99 4.45 -2.83
CA GLY A 41 -1.60 5.71 -2.39
C GLY A 41 -3.07 5.55 -2.02
N LEU A 42 -3.60 6.53 -1.30
CA LEU A 42 -5.01 6.56 -0.88
C LEU A 42 -5.95 6.44 -2.08
N GLY A 43 -6.86 5.47 -2.02
CA GLY A 43 -7.87 5.23 -3.06
C GLY A 43 -7.33 4.62 -4.35
N ILE A 44 -6.04 4.32 -4.45
CA ILE A 44 -5.42 3.73 -5.63
C ILE A 44 -5.34 2.21 -5.45
N PRO A 45 -6.09 1.42 -6.22
CA PRO A 45 -6.08 -0.03 -6.10
C PRO A 45 -4.75 -0.62 -6.60
N GLN A 46 -4.32 -1.75 -6.00
CA GLN A 46 -3.05 -2.42 -6.30
C GLN A 46 -2.86 -2.73 -7.80
N ARG A 47 -3.95 -2.98 -8.55
CA ARG A 47 -3.88 -3.24 -9.99
C ARG A 47 -3.23 -2.09 -10.79
N PHE A 48 -3.26 -0.87 -10.25
CA PHE A 48 -2.58 0.29 -10.85
C PHE A 48 -1.07 0.07 -10.94
N TYR A 49 -0.52 -0.64 -9.96
CA TYR A 49 0.92 -0.90 -9.87
C TYR A 49 1.38 -2.14 -10.65
N THR A 50 0.47 -2.90 -11.27
CA THR A 50 0.78 -4.13 -12.02
C THR A 50 1.92 -3.95 -13.04
N PRO A 51 1.94 -2.92 -13.91
CA PRO A 51 3.03 -2.76 -14.87
C PRO A 51 4.39 -2.52 -14.19
N PHE A 52 4.39 -1.75 -13.10
CA PHE A 52 5.60 -1.45 -12.34
C PHE A 52 6.10 -2.66 -11.54
N ALA A 53 5.21 -3.37 -10.87
CA ALA A 53 5.54 -4.59 -10.13
C ALA A 53 6.08 -5.68 -11.06
N SER A 54 5.46 -5.89 -12.23
CA SER A 54 5.96 -6.78 -13.27
C SER A 54 7.35 -6.37 -13.77
N TRP A 55 7.58 -5.07 -13.97
CA TRP A 55 8.87 -4.54 -14.39
C TRP A 55 9.97 -4.79 -13.35
N LEU A 56 9.66 -4.65 -12.05
CA LEU A 56 10.58 -4.98 -10.95
C LEU A 56 10.87 -6.48 -10.89
N ALA A 57 9.85 -7.34 -11.09
CA ALA A 57 9.99 -8.78 -11.07
C ALA A 57 10.88 -9.26 -12.23
N LEU A 58 10.69 -8.72 -13.44
CA LEU A 58 11.56 -8.98 -14.59
C LEU A 58 13.04 -8.60 -14.35
N ARG A 59 13.30 -7.75 -13.35
CA ARG A 59 14.66 -7.35 -12.91
C ARG A 59 15.17 -8.15 -11.72
N GLY A 60 14.50 -9.24 -11.40
CA GLY A 60 14.95 -10.18 -10.38
C GLY A 60 14.53 -9.76 -8.95
N ASN A 61 13.41 -9.08 -8.78
CA ASN A 61 12.87 -8.82 -7.45
C ASN A 61 11.61 -9.67 -7.20
N LEU A 62 11.43 -10.15 -5.98
CA LEU A 62 10.17 -10.69 -5.51
C LEU A 62 9.31 -9.52 -5.06
N VAL A 63 8.14 -9.31 -5.68
CA VAL A 63 7.35 -8.10 -5.43
C VAL A 63 5.96 -8.46 -4.95
N LEU A 64 5.53 -7.86 -3.83
CA LEU A 64 4.16 -7.95 -3.33
C LEU A 64 3.49 -6.58 -3.48
N THR A 65 2.32 -6.56 -4.09
CA THR A 65 1.37 -5.45 -4.05
C THR A 65 0.15 -5.88 -3.25
N PHE A 66 -0.57 -4.95 -2.64
CA PHE A 66 -1.77 -5.27 -1.87
C PHE A 66 -2.74 -4.10 -1.82
N ASP A 67 -4.01 -4.41 -1.57
CA ASP A 67 -5.05 -3.42 -1.27
C ASP A 67 -5.29 -3.38 0.24
N LEU A 68 -5.30 -2.18 0.82
CA LEU A 68 -5.72 -1.96 2.19
C LEU A 68 -7.20 -2.30 2.38
N ARG A 69 -7.64 -2.61 3.61
CA ARG A 69 -9.07 -2.84 3.90
C ARG A 69 -9.93 -1.68 3.40
N GLY A 70 -11.04 -2.00 2.80
CA GLY A 70 -11.96 -1.03 2.20
C GLY A 70 -11.52 -0.51 0.83
N MET A 71 -10.37 -0.92 0.30
CA MET A 71 -9.87 -0.51 -1.02
C MET A 71 -9.80 -1.68 -2.00
N GLY A 72 -9.91 -1.38 -3.29
CA GLY A 72 -9.68 -2.30 -4.39
C GLY A 72 -10.34 -3.67 -4.21
N ALA A 73 -9.55 -4.73 -4.31
CA ALA A 73 -9.98 -6.11 -4.14
C ALA A 73 -10.20 -6.51 -2.66
N SER A 74 -9.62 -5.76 -1.71
CA SER A 74 -9.86 -5.94 -0.26
C SER A 74 -11.16 -5.29 0.23
N ARG A 75 -11.94 -4.67 -0.67
CA ARG A 75 -13.24 -4.11 -0.34
C ARG A 75 -14.27 -5.23 -0.24
N ARG A 76 -14.85 -5.41 0.95
CA ARG A 76 -15.90 -6.40 1.20
C ARG A 76 -17.18 -6.08 0.41
N PRO A 77 -18.02 -7.08 0.08
CA PRO A 77 -19.26 -6.89 -0.66
C PRO A 77 -20.19 -5.81 -0.06
N GLU A 78 -20.32 -5.78 1.27
CA GLU A 78 -21.16 -4.81 1.99
C GLU A 78 -20.67 -3.36 1.83
N HIS A 79 -19.37 -3.16 1.61
CA HIS A 79 -18.77 -1.84 1.43
C HIS A 79 -18.64 -1.41 -0.05
N ARG A 80 -19.14 -2.20 -1.01
CA ARG A 80 -18.99 -1.88 -2.44
C ARG A 80 -19.69 -0.58 -2.85
N ARG A 81 -20.83 -0.28 -2.24
CA ARG A 81 -21.63 0.92 -2.56
C ARG A 81 -21.36 2.09 -1.62
N SER A 82 -20.93 1.82 -0.39
CA SER A 82 -20.64 2.84 0.63
C SER A 82 -19.58 2.31 1.58
N LEU A 83 -18.69 3.17 2.04
CA LEU A 83 -17.73 2.86 3.10
C LEU A 83 -18.31 3.12 4.50
N ARG A 84 -19.60 3.46 4.59
CA ARG A 84 -20.27 3.66 5.89
C ARG A 84 -20.19 2.36 6.72
N GLY A 85 -19.73 2.49 7.96
CA GLY A 85 -19.51 1.33 8.85
C GLY A 85 -18.21 0.56 8.60
N LEU A 86 -17.35 1.01 7.67
CA LEU A 86 -16.01 0.49 7.56
C LEU A 86 -15.20 0.99 8.77
N ASP A 87 -14.78 0.06 9.62
CA ASP A 87 -13.84 0.34 10.72
C ASP A 87 -12.41 0.37 10.18
N ALA A 88 -12.04 1.48 9.58
CA ALA A 88 -10.71 1.71 9.05
C ALA A 88 -10.36 3.20 9.03
N ASP A 89 -9.18 3.48 9.54
CA ASP A 89 -8.51 4.77 9.48
C ASP A 89 -7.03 4.61 9.14
N MET A 90 -6.30 5.69 9.09
CA MET A 90 -4.87 5.65 8.79
C MET A 90 -4.06 4.81 9.80
N LEU A 91 -4.45 4.82 11.07
CA LEU A 91 -3.76 4.03 12.10
C LEU A 91 -4.10 2.55 11.97
N THR A 92 -5.32 2.20 11.65
CA THR A 92 -5.74 0.82 11.37
C THR A 92 -4.95 0.25 10.18
N TRP A 93 -4.83 1.01 9.09
CA TRP A 93 -4.03 0.61 7.93
C TRP A 93 -2.55 0.44 8.28
N ALA A 94 -1.98 1.39 9.03
CA ALA A 94 -0.56 1.35 9.39
C ALA A 94 -0.22 0.28 10.44
N ARG A 95 -1.13 -0.05 11.36
CA ARG A 95 -0.86 -0.93 12.50
C ARG A 95 -1.42 -2.34 12.36
N LYS A 96 -2.28 -2.60 11.37
CA LYS A 96 -2.88 -3.91 11.13
C LYS A 96 -2.64 -4.41 9.71
N ASP A 97 -2.96 -3.60 8.69
CA ASP A 97 -2.89 -4.03 7.30
C ASP A 97 -1.45 -4.05 6.79
N PHE A 98 -0.71 -2.98 7.03
CA PHE A 98 0.67 -2.84 6.58
C PHE A 98 1.61 -3.87 7.23
N PRO A 99 1.60 -4.11 8.56
CA PRO A 99 2.39 -5.17 9.19
C PRO A 99 2.07 -6.55 8.62
N ALA A 100 0.80 -6.86 8.38
CA ALA A 100 0.40 -8.13 7.80
C ALA A 100 0.99 -8.33 6.38
N ALA A 101 1.02 -7.27 5.56
CA ALA A 101 1.65 -7.32 4.24
C ALA A 101 3.17 -7.49 4.32
N VAL A 102 3.83 -6.79 5.27
CA VAL A 102 5.27 -6.96 5.54
C VAL A 102 5.57 -8.40 5.94
N GLN A 103 4.85 -8.93 6.94
CA GLN A 103 5.05 -10.28 7.44
C GLN A 103 4.81 -11.33 6.34
N THR A 104 3.73 -11.20 5.58
CA THR A 104 3.45 -12.10 4.45
C THR A 104 4.59 -12.13 3.44
N LEU A 105 5.14 -10.96 3.09
CA LEU A 105 6.26 -10.92 2.15
C LEU A 105 7.55 -11.51 2.74
N LEU A 106 7.84 -11.29 4.03
CA LEU A 106 8.97 -11.90 4.72
C LEU A 106 8.90 -13.43 4.67
N GLU A 107 7.74 -14.00 4.98
CA GLU A 107 7.49 -15.44 4.95
C GLU A 107 7.65 -16.02 3.54
N MET A 108 7.04 -15.39 2.54
CA MET A 108 7.14 -15.83 1.14
C MET A 108 8.56 -15.72 0.59
N ALA A 109 9.28 -14.69 1.03
CA ALA A 109 10.67 -14.49 0.64
C ALA A 109 11.65 -15.38 1.42
N GLY A 110 11.29 -15.91 2.58
CA GLY A 110 12.27 -16.51 3.50
C GLY A 110 13.36 -15.52 3.92
N SER A 111 13.05 -14.23 3.98
CA SER A 111 13.98 -13.14 4.27
C SER A 111 13.69 -12.51 5.63
N LYS A 112 14.71 -11.86 6.21
CA LYS A 112 14.57 -11.11 7.46
C LYS A 112 14.24 -9.63 7.23
N SER A 113 14.38 -9.15 5.99
CA SER A 113 14.10 -7.75 5.66
C SER A 113 13.52 -7.62 4.26
N ILE A 114 12.85 -6.50 4.03
CA ILE A 114 12.25 -6.10 2.75
C ILE A 114 12.63 -4.66 2.40
N SER A 115 12.51 -4.34 1.12
CA SER A 115 12.53 -2.95 0.65
C SER A 115 11.09 -2.47 0.43
N LEU A 116 10.76 -1.27 0.91
CA LEU A 116 9.46 -0.64 0.72
C LEU A 116 9.51 0.39 -0.41
N ILE A 117 8.59 0.30 -1.35
CA ILE A 117 8.27 1.39 -2.29
C ILE A 117 6.90 1.93 -1.88
N GLY A 118 6.88 3.14 -1.32
CA GLY A 118 5.65 3.77 -0.83
C GLY A 118 5.21 4.91 -1.75
N HIS A 119 4.03 4.80 -2.36
CA HIS A 119 3.43 5.86 -3.14
C HIS A 119 2.50 6.71 -2.27
N SER A 120 2.74 8.04 -2.22
CA SER A 120 1.90 8.97 -1.47
C SER A 120 1.67 8.50 -0.03
N LEU A 121 0.42 8.21 0.37
CA LEU A 121 0.07 7.66 1.69
C LEU A 121 0.84 6.37 2.02
N GLY A 122 1.18 5.56 1.03
CA GLY A 122 1.83 4.26 1.23
C GLY A 122 3.18 4.34 1.97
N VAL A 123 3.89 5.47 1.91
CA VAL A 123 5.14 5.65 2.66
C VAL A 123 4.89 5.95 4.14
N HIS A 124 3.77 6.62 4.47
CA HIS A 124 3.46 7.01 5.85
C HIS A 124 3.16 5.80 6.74
N HIS A 125 2.69 4.68 6.17
CA HIS A 125 2.45 3.46 6.92
C HIS A 125 3.71 2.98 7.63
N ALA A 126 4.88 3.06 6.98
CA ALA A 126 6.16 2.68 7.59
C ALA A 126 6.55 3.56 8.79
N ALA A 127 6.15 4.84 8.79
CA ALA A 127 6.41 5.74 9.90
C ALA A 127 5.42 5.57 11.07
N MET A 128 4.21 5.05 10.80
CA MET A 128 3.12 4.92 11.77
C MET A 128 2.93 3.50 12.31
N THR A 129 3.62 2.52 11.75
CA THR A 129 3.59 1.12 12.21
C THR A 129 4.41 0.94 13.50
N ASP A 130 4.37 -0.26 14.07
CA ASP A 130 5.15 -0.62 15.24
C ASP A 130 6.64 -0.77 14.93
N ALA A 131 7.48 -0.72 15.99
CA ALA A 131 8.94 -0.79 15.87
C ALA A 131 9.43 -2.15 15.32
N ASP A 132 8.73 -3.24 15.63
CA ASP A 132 9.10 -4.58 15.16
C ASP A 132 8.91 -4.66 13.64
N THR A 133 7.80 -4.19 13.12
CA THR A 133 7.56 -4.10 11.67
C THR A 133 8.59 -3.18 11.00
N GLN A 134 8.93 -2.03 11.60
CA GLN A 134 9.94 -1.11 11.07
C GLN A 134 11.32 -1.76 10.97
N ALA A 135 11.71 -2.59 11.93
CA ALA A 135 13.00 -3.28 11.95
C ALA A 135 13.21 -4.23 10.76
N HIS A 136 12.13 -4.66 10.12
CA HIS A 136 12.17 -5.50 8.93
C HIS A 136 12.27 -4.70 7.61
N ILE A 137 12.27 -3.38 7.64
CA ILE A 137 12.35 -2.53 6.44
C ILE A 137 13.76 -1.95 6.33
N ASP A 138 14.56 -2.49 5.42
CA ASP A 138 15.95 -2.06 5.23
C ASP A 138 16.09 -0.83 4.30
N THR A 139 15.12 -0.63 3.44
CA THR A 139 15.15 0.45 2.44
C THR A 139 13.75 1.00 2.23
N VAL A 140 13.62 2.32 2.21
CA VAL A 140 12.36 3.00 1.88
C VAL A 140 12.59 3.89 0.66
N VAL A 141 11.78 3.68 -0.39
CA VAL A 141 11.76 4.51 -1.59
C VAL A 141 10.43 5.26 -1.64
N PRO A 142 10.39 6.54 -1.25
CA PRO A 142 9.19 7.35 -1.33
C PRO A 142 8.94 7.81 -2.77
N VAL A 143 7.70 7.66 -3.25
CA VAL A 143 7.25 8.12 -4.56
C VAL A 143 6.09 9.07 -4.38
N ALA A 144 6.22 10.31 -4.87
CA ALA A 144 5.20 11.36 -4.73
C ALA A 144 4.67 11.51 -3.30
N ALA A 145 5.53 11.28 -2.31
CA ALA A 145 5.21 11.40 -0.90
C ALA A 145 5.43 12.86 -0.45
N GLY A 146 4.39 13.43 0.15
CA GLY A 146 4.47 14.73 0.82
C GLY A 146 4.29 14.57 2.33
N SER A 147 4.48 15.65 3.09
CA SER A 147 4.24 15.67 4.53
C SER A 147 2.77 15.40 4.91
N GLY A 148 1.85 15.54 3.97
CA GLY A 148 0.41 15.53 4.24
C GLY A 148 -0.10 16.81 4.95
N TYR A 149 0.81 17.70 5.32
CA TYR A 149 0.46 18.92 6.06
C TYR A 149 0.08 20.04 5.10
N TRP A 150 -1.16 20.48 5.15
CA TRP A 150 -1.71 21.45 4.20
C TRP A 150 -0.97 22.80 4.15
N ARG A 151 -0.29 23.20 5.24
CA ARG A 151 0.51 24.43 5.28
C ARG A 151 1.78 24.38 4.43
N ASP A 152 2.24 23.19 4.07
CA ASP A 152 3.39 22.99 3.18
C ASP A 152 3.01 23.16 1.70
N TRP A 153 1.70 23.27 1.41
CA TRP A 153 1.22 23.47 0.05
C TRP A 153 1.51 24.89 -0.44
N ALA A 154 1.88 25.03 -1.71
CA ALA A 154 2.23 26.30 -2.32
C ALA A 154 1.03 26.95 -3.02
N GLY A 155 1.03 28.27 -3.09
CA GLY A 155 0.10 29.06 -3.90
C GLY A 155 -1.38 28.93 -3.48
N PRO A 156 -2.32 29.00 -4.44
CA PRO A 156 -3.76 29.01 -4.16
C PRO A 156 -4.26 27.74 -3.45
N SER A 157 -3.59 26.60 -3.67
CA SER A 157 -3.94 25.34 -3.03
C SER A 157 -3.88 25.40 -1.50
N ARG A 158 -2.93 26.18 -0.95
CA ARG A 158 -2.84 26.41 0.50
C ARG A 158 -4.08 27.12 1.07
N MET A 159 -4.63 28.08 0.32
CA MET A 159 -5.83 28.81 0.74
C MET A 159 -7.11 27.95 0.65
N LEU A 160 -7.16 27.06 -0.34
CA LEU A 160 -8.32 26.19 -0.58
C LEU A 160 -8.27 24.90 0.25
N ALA A 161 -7.11 24.49 0.76
CA ALA A 161 -6.96 23.26 1.52
C ALA A 161 -7.88 23.15 2.75
N PRO A 162 -8.02 24.18 3.63
CA PRO A 162 -8.96 24.11 4.74
C PRO A 162 -10.41 23.94 4.29
N LEU A 163 -10.81 24.61 3.21
CA LEU A 163 -12.14 24.50 2.63
C LEU A 163 -12.40 23.08 2.12
N MET A 164 -11.45 22.51 1.40
CA MET A 164 -11.55 21.15 0.86
C MET A 164 -11.58 20.10 1.98
N LEU A 165 -10.72 20.23 2.99
CA LEU A 165 -10.60 19.25 4.07
C LEU A 165 -11.74 19.33 5.08
N HIS A 166 -12.25 20.53 5.38
CA HIS A 166 -13.24 20.71 6.44
C HIS A 166 -14.69 20.83 5.94
N LEU A 167 -14.90 21.18 4.68
CA LEU A 167 -16.25 21.31 4.11
C LEU A 167 -16.55 20.29 3.03
N ALA A 168 -15.66 20.09 2.05
CA ALA A 168 -15.93 19.19 0.94
C ALA A 168 -15.77 17.72 1.33
N ALA A 169 -14.72 17.35 2.07
CA ALA A 169 -14.48 15.97 2.44
C ALA A 169 -15.61 15.35 3.28
N PRO A 170 -16.17 16.00 4.31
CA PRO A 170 -17.30 15.45 5.05
C PRO A 170 -18.57 15.26 4.20
N LEU A 171 -18.82 16.14 3.21
CA LEU A 171 -19.97 16.03 2.32
C LEU A 171 -19.85 14.87 1.33
N LEU A 172 -18.63 14.46 0.99
CA LEU A 172 -18.38 13.34 0.10
C LEU A 172 -18.40 11.96 0.80
N THR A 173 -18.35 11.97 2.13
CA THR A 173 -18.36 10.76 2.98
C THR A 173 -19.71 10.51 3.67
N SER A 174 -20.65 11.45 3.59
CA SER A 174 -22.03 11.29 4.06
C SER A 174 -22.89 10.64 2.98
#